data_11432bea9e7e211b8332f59cc1c41514
#
_entry.id   11432bea9e7e211b8332f59cc1c41514
#
_cell.length_a   1.000
_cell.length_b   1.000
_cell.length_c   1.000
_cell.angle_alpha   90.00
_cell.angle_beta   90.00
_cell.angle_gamma   90.00
#
_symmetry.space_group_name_H-M   'P 1'
#
loop_
_entity.id
_entity.type
_entity.pdbx_description
1 polymer ?
#
loop_
_entity_poly.entity_id
_entity_poly.type
_entity_poly.pdbx_seq_one_letter_code
_entity_poly.pdbx_strand_id
1 'polypeptide(L)'
;MKKLLLPVGGAILLCSGPLSMGQQDPAAANADIYKSVVRIECATQSADYRTPWNSGRFGGGTGSGFMIGPNQFMTNAHVVSNANRVLITRRGSAQKHPARVIHIAHDCDLALLEVEDEAPFEGLKYLEFGDVPALESQVRAIGYPVGGDRISVTRGVVSRIDFRPYAHSRVDSHLVVQIDAAINPGNSGGPVLQDGKVVGVAFQGLRQADNTGYMIPTPVIKRFLKDIGDGSYDKYVDLGITEFPLFNPAMRKALQVPEDGLGVMVASVLPTGPCDGIMEPGDVLLSIDGKPVDNAGNIEVEGEKVVLHEVVERKFAGDEVALEFLRKGERKAVTITLKAFPHSRIYAVRYGERPRFVFFAGLVFQPLDFNLYSTYGFDSPRVRKIFQNYVEDAIFKEREDVVVITRVESDRLTSFITGFKGTVVDEINGETVRNLNHAYELLYADDLPEFITIKCNGLARPIVIPAAEVESANKRIMKQNGIFRSHYLGEKQPAS
;
A
#
# COMPACT_ATOMS: atom_id res chain seq x y z
N MET A 1 -99.38 -12.13 5.00
CA MET A 1 -98.23 -12.21 4.16
C MET A 1 -97.05 -12.81 4.98
N LYS A 2 -96.86 -14.11 4.82
CA LYS A 2 -95.85 -14.87 5.61
C LYS A 2 -94.63 -15.05 4.73
N LYS A 3 -93.45 -14.62 5.24
CA LYS A 3 -92.15 -14.90 4.61
C LYS A 3 -91.59 -16.22 5.15
N LEU A 4 -91.27 -17.10 4.23
CA LEU A 4 -90.69 -18.41 4.43
C LEU A 4 -89.15 -18.22 4.56
N LEU A 5 -88.51 -18.73 5.62
CA LEU A 5 -87.07 -18.82 5.78
C LEU A 5 -86.62 -20.26 5.45
N LEU A 6 -85.64 -20.39 4.56
CA LEU A 6 -84.90 -21.63 4.30
C LEU A 6 -83.53 -21.56 4.93
N PRO A 7 -82.97 -22.61 5.56
CA PRO A 7 -81.64 -22.62 6.05
C PRO A 7 -80.63 -23.06 5.01
N VAL A 8 -79.52 -22.30 4.86
CA VAL A 8 -78.36 -22.65 4.03
C VAL A 8 -77.34 -23.29 4.96
N GLY A 9 -77.10 -24.60 4.75
CA GLY A 9 -76.00 -25.30 5.38
C GLY A 9 -74.68 -24.99 4.71
N GLY A 10 -73.76 -24.36 5.42
CA GLY A 10 -72.42 -24.12 4.96
C GLY A 10 -71.46 -25.25 5.33
N ALA A 11 -70.90 -25.91 4.34
CA ALA A 11 -69.80 -26.86 4.50
C ALA A 11 -68.46 -26.07 4.72
N ILE A 12 -67.83 -26.28 5.87
CA ILE A 12 -66.48 -25.74 6.13
C ILE A 12 -65.45 -26.67 5.48
N LEU A 13 -64.85 -26.24 4.37
CA LEU A 13 -63.65 -26.85 3.75
C LEU A 13 -62.47 -26.39 4.56
N LEU A 14 -61.83 -27.28 5.34
CA LEU A 14 -60.50 -27.08 5.92
C LEU A 14 -59.45 -27.25 4.83
N CYS A 15 -58.99 -26.14 4.22
CA CYS A 15 -57.77 -26.11 3.43
C CYS A 15 -56.55 -26.11 4.37
N SER A 16 -55.89 -27.27 4.50
CA SER A 16 -54.52 -27.34 5.02
C SER A 16 -53.58 -26.75 3.98
N GLY A 17 -53.23 -25.46 4.13
CA GLY A 17 -52.17 -24.83 3.35
C GLY A 17 -50.80 -25.40 3.75
N PRO A 18 -49.83 -25.43 2.82
CA PRO A 18 -48.47 -25.89 3.14
C PRO A 18 -47.83 -24.97 4.15
N LEU A 19 -47.16 -25.57 5.15
CA LEU A 19 -46.28 -24.87 6.10
C LEU A 19 -45.26 -24.03 5.30
N SER A 20 -45.42 -22.73 5.37
CA SER A 20 -44.45 -21.75 4.87
C SER A 20 -43.14 -22.00 5.64
N MET A 21 -42.11 -22.50 4.94
CA MET A 21 -40.76 -22.42 5.41
C MET A 21 -40.49 -20.97 5.75
N GLY A 22 -40.13 -20.66 7.01
CA GLY A 22 -39.97 -19.32 7.50
C GLY A 22 -38.94 -18.57 6.70
N GLN A 23 -39.40 -17.60 5.91
CA GLN A 23 -38.53 -16.50 5.47
C GLN A 23 -38.00 -15.84 6.73
N GLN A 24 -36.70 -16.01 6.97
CA GLN A 24 -36.05 -15.24 8.03
C GLN A 24 -36.28 -13.75 7.75
N ASP A 25 -36.80 -13.04 8.74
CA ASP A 25 -37.02 -11.60 8.67
C ASP A 25 -35.71 -10.91 8.23
N PRO A 26 -35.69 -10.20 7.08
CA PRO A 26 -34.49 -9.52 6.59
C PRO A 26 -33.88 -8.54 7.62
N ALA A 27 -34.70 -8.02 8.52
CA ALA A 27 -34.26 -7.16 9.62
C ALA A 27 -33.47 -7.94 10.68
N ALA A 28 -33.86 -9.18 10.99
CA ALA A 28 -33.15 -10.04 11.94
C ALA A 28 -31.79 -10.51 11.39
N ALA A 29 -31.75 -10.92 10.11
CA ALA A 29 -30.50 -11.31 9.44
C ALA A 29 -29.49 -10.17 9.38
N ASN A 30 -29.94 -8.92 9.14
CA ASN A 30 -29.09 -7.74 9.17
C ASN A 30 -28.57 -7.40 10.58
N ALA A 31 -29.36 -7.68 11.63
CA ALA A 31 -28.96 -7.39 13.01
C ALA A 31 -27.74 -8.20 13.43
N ASP A 32 -27.60 -9.44 12.99
CA ASP A 32 -26.44 -10.30 13.30
C ASP A 32 -25.17 -9.87 12.54
N ILE A 33 -25.31 -9.48 11.28
CA ILE A 33 -24.22 -8.90 10.51
C ILE A 33 -23.64 -7.66 11.22
N TYR A 34 -24.51 -6.78 11.73
CA TYR A 34 -24.07 -5.56 12.41
C TYR A 34 -23.36 -5.82 13.74
N LYS A 35 -23.57 -6.96 14.40
CA LYS A 35 -22.82 -7.35 15.60
C LYS A 35 -21.37 -7.71 15.29
N SER A 36 -21.11 -8.19 14.09
CA SER A 36 -19.77 -8.58 13.61
C SER A 36 -18.93 -7.41 13.07
N VAL A 37 -19.53 -6.21 12.97
CA VAL A 37 -18.82 -4.98 12.62
C VAL A 37 -18.39 -4.26 13.90
N VAL A 38 -17.13 -3.89 13.97
CA VAL A 38 -16.49 -3.31 15.15
C VAL A 38 -15.91 -1.93 14.87
N ARG A 39 -15.81 -1.12 15.91
CA ARG A 39 -15.06 0.13 15.91
C ARG A 39 -13.62 -0.14 16.31
N ILE A 40 -12.67 0.42 15.58
CA ILE A 40 -11.24 0.34 15.86
C ILE A 40 -10.74 1.70 16.29
N GLU A 41 -9.98 1.75 17.38
CA GLU A 41 -9.28 2.94 17.86
C GLU A 41 -7.80 2.63 18.00
N CYS A 42 -6.96 3.50 17.45
CA CYS A 42 -5.51 3.34 17.48
C CYS A 42 -4.84 4.52 18.16
N ALA A 43 -3.86 4.23 19.02
CA ALA A 43 -2.84 5.19 19.40
C ALA A 43 -1.65 4.99 18.47
N THR A 44 -1.24 6.04 17.76
CA THR A 44 -0.22 5.96 16.71
C THR A 44 1.03 6.78 17.07
N GLN A 45 2.16 6.39 16.50
CA GLN A 45 3.43 7.12 16.63
C GLN A 45 4.09 7.19 15.26
N SER A 46 3.98 8.35 14.62
CA SER A 46 4.58 8.59 13.30
C SER A 46 6.03 9.05 13.44
N ALA A 47 6.91 8.52 12.59
CA ALA A 47 8.32 8.85 12.57
C ALA A 47 8.58 10.34 12.27
N ASP A 48 9.61 10.93 12.87
CA ASP A 48 10.07 12.29 12.58
C ASP A 48 11.41 12.25 11.82
N TYR A 49 11.33 12.43 10.50
CA TYR A 49 12.52 12.47 9.64
C TYR A 49 13.33 13.74 9.79
N ARG A 50 12.80 14.82 10.42
CA ARG A 50 13.55 16.05 10.70
C ARG A 50 14.44 15.92 11.91
N THR A 51 14.01 15.14 12.92
CA THR A 51 14.77 14.82 14.13
C THR A 51 14.75 13.31 14.37
N PRO A 52 15.53 12.53 13.57
CA PRO A 52 15.40 11.07 13.50
C PRO A 52 15.77 10.33 14.81
N TRP A 53 16.43 11.02 15.75
CA TRP A 53 16.72 10.50 17.09
C TRP A 53 15.54 10.59 18.05
N ASN A 54 14.51 11.38 17.73
CA ASN A 54 13.32 11.53 18.55
C ASN A 54 12.31 10.39 18.33
N SER A 55 11.43 10.23 19.30
CA SER A 55 10.38 9.20 19.25
C SER A 55 9.30 9.46 18.18
N GLY A 56 9.31 10.63 17.52
CA GLY A 56 8.29 11.01 16.56
C GLY A 56 7.03 11.61 17.19
N ARG A 57 5.95 11.69 16.41
CA ARG A 57 4.70 12.35 16.82
C ARG A 57 3.67 11.33 17.25
N PHE A 58 3.11 11.54 18.44
CA PHE A 58 1.97 10.77 18.91
C PHE A 58 0.68 11.30 18.30
N GLY A 59 -0.22 10.39 17.96
CA GLY A 59 -1.53 10.68 17.41
C GLY A 59 -2.52 9.58 17.73
N GLY A 60 -3.68 9.63 17.10
CA GLY A 60 -4.69 8.59 17.19
C GLY A 60 -5.57 8.60 15.95
N GLY A 61 -6.18 7.49 15.70
CA GLY A 61 -7.11 7.28 14.60
C GLY A 61 -8.28 6.41 15.03
N THR A 62 -9.36 6.50 14.27
CA THR A 62 -10.51 5.61 14.39
C THR A 62 -10.88 5.09 13.01
N GLY A 63 -11.32 3.85 12.97
CA GLY A 63 -11.82 3.18 11.79
C GLY A 63 -12.82 2.10 12.14
N SER A 64 -13.14 1.30 11.18
CA SER A 64 -14.03 0.16 11.29
C SER A 64 -13.30 -1.12 10.95
N GLY A 65 -13.85 -2.24 11.38
CA GLY A 65 -13.42 -3.58 11.00
C GLY A 65 -14.58 -4.55 11.10
N PHE A 66 -14.37 -5.76 10.63
CA PHE A 66 -15.39 -6.80 10.71
C PHE A 66 -14.77 -8.18 10.89
N MET A 67 -15.50 -9.05 11.54
CA MET A 67 -15.06 -10.38 11.90
C MET A 67 -15.12 -11.34 10.70
N ILE A 68 -14.01 -12.01 10.41
CA ILE A 68 -13.88 -12.96 9.29
C ILE A 68 -13.55 -14.39 9.73
N GLY A 69 -13.17 -14.57 10.97
CA GLY A 69 -12.81 -15.85 11.57
C GLY A 69 -12.76 -15.75 13.09
N PRO A 70 -12.44 -16.85 13.79
CA PRO A 70 -12.24 -16.82 15.23
C PRO A 70 -11.22 -15.76 15.60
N ASN A 71 -11.58 -14.80 16.47
CA ASN A 71 -10.72 -13.68 16.91
C ASN A 71 -10.18 -12.77 15.85
N GLN A 72 -10.47 -13.00 14.57
CA GLN A 72 -9.85 -12.32 13.44
C GLN A 72 -10.78 -11.25 12.87
N PHE A 73 -10.22 -10.05 12.75
CA PHE A 73 -10.92 -8.89 12.21
C PHE A 73 -10.14 -8.28 11.05
N MET A 74 -10.83 -8.11 9.93
CA MET A 74 -10.29 -7.40 8.77
C MET A 74 -10.54 -5.90 8.90
N THR A 75 -9.57 -5.10 8.49
CA THR A 75 -9.64 -3.64 8.40
C THR A 75 -8.69 -3.14 7.30
N ASN A 76 -8.59 -1.81 7.13
CA ASN A 76 -7.56 -1.23 6.27
C ASN A 76 -6.21 -1.09 7.00
N ALA A 77 -5.12 -1.18 6.23
CA ALA A 77 -3.77 -0.90 6.72
C ALA A 77 -3.64 0.53 7.24
N HIS A 78 -4.20 1.53 6.54
CA HIS A 78 -4.12 2.93 6.97
C HIS A 78 -4.81 3.19 8.32
N VAL A 79 -5.78 2.38 8.73
CA VAL A 79 -6.45 2.49 10.04
C VAL A 79 -5.49 2.15 11.18
N VAL A 80 -4.60 1.18 10.96
CA VAL A 80 -3.70 0.63 11.99
C VAL A 80 -2.22 0.93 11.75
N SER A 81 -1.89 1.68 10.71
CA SER A 81 -0.51 2.07 10.41
C SER A 81 0.09 2.92 11.52
N ASN A 82 1.36 2.65 11.85
CA ASN A 82 2.08 3.29 12.97
C ASN A 82 1.40 3.11 14.34
N ALA A 83 0.49 2.13 14.51
CA ALA A 83 -0.20 1.92 15.77
C ALA A 83 0.72 1.26 16.82
N ASN A 84 0.85 1.89 17.98
CA ASN A 84 1.47 1.29 19.16
C ASN A 84 0.44 0.54 20.01
N ARG A 85 -0.85 0.88 19.85
CA ARG A 85 -1.95 0.25 20.52
C ARG A 85 -3.18 0.25 19.64
N VAL A 86 -3.85 -0.90 19.54
CA VAL A 86 -5.10 -1.08 18.83
C VAL A 86 -6.15 -1.56 19.83
N LEU A 87 -7.31 -0.94 19.80
CA LEU A 87 -8.46 -1.29 20.64
C LEU A 87 -9.69 -1.52 19.77
N ILE A 88 -10.42 -2.59 20.04
CA ILE A 88 -11.65 -2.94 19.35
C ILE A 88 -12.83 -2.76 20.31
N THR A 89 -13.89 -2.12 19.84
CA THR A 89 -15.13 -1.91 20.57
C THR A 89 -16.30 -2.54 19.80
N ARG A 90 -17.09 -3.36 20.49
CA ARG A 90 -18.29 -4.01 19.94
C ARG A 90 -19.48 -3.06 19.88
N ARG A 91 -20.39 -3.34 18.98
CA ARG A 91 -21.68 -2.65 18.93
C ARG A 91 -22.43 -2.77 20.26
N GLY A 92 -22.87 -1.62 20.80
CA GLY A 92 -23.65 -1.55 22.04
C GLY A 92 -22.86 -1.79 23.32
N SER A 93 -21.53 -1.87 23.25
CA SER A 93 -20.63 -1.95 24.41
C SER A 93 -19.75 -0.71 24.48
N ALA A 94 -19.44 -0.27 25.71
CA ALA A 94 -18.42 0.75 25.95
C ALA A 94 -17.05 0.11 26.26
N GLN A 95 -17.01 -1.21 26.42
CA GLN A 95 -15.77 -1.94 26.75
C GLN A 95 -14.85 -1.99 25.53
N LYS A 96 -13.58 -1.67 25.76
CA LYS A 96 -12.52 -1.71 24.76
C LYS A 96 -11.66 -2.95 24.96
N HIS A 97 -11.44 -3.70 23.90
CA HIS A 97 -10.67 -4.94 23.90
C HIS A 97 -9.36 -4.71 23.17
N PRO A 98 -8.20 -5.01 23.80
CA PRO A 98 -6.91 -4.96 23.13
C PRO A 98 -6.86 -5.92 21.94
N ALA A 99 -6.22 -5.48 20.86
CA ALA A 99 -5.97 -6.28 19.68
C ALA A 99 -4.55 -6.02 19.16
N ARG A 100 -4.02 -6.99 18.43
CA ARG A 100 -2.73 -6.86 17.73
C ARG A 100 -2.92 -6.96 16.22
N VAL A 101 -2.05 -6.30 15.48
CA VAL A 101 -1.95 -6.47 14.04
C VAL A 101 -1.14 -7.75 13.80
N ILE A 102 -1.74 -8.76 13.16
CA ILE A 102 -1.05 -10.01 12.83
C ILE A 102 -0.48 -9.99 11.41
N HIS A 103 -1.20 -9.37 10.47
CA HIS A 103 -0.71 -9.11 9.11
C HIS A 103 -1.12 -7.72 8.65
N ILE A 104 -0.24 -7.07 7.90
CA ILE A 104 -0.49 -5.76 7.31
C ILE A 104 0.10 -5.68 5.91
N ALA A 105 -0.73 -5.30 4.95
CA ALA A 105 -0.39 -5.14 3.55
C ALA A 105 -0.56 -3.67 3.16
N HIS A 106 0.53 -2.92 3.18
CA HIS A 106 0.50 -1.49 2.88
C HIS A 106 0.28 -1.19 1.40
N ASP A 107 0.63 -2.11 0.50
CA ASP A 107 0.42 -2.02 -0.94
C ASP A 107 -1.07 -2.09 -1.30
N CYS A 108 -1.81 -3.04 -0.77
CA CYS A 108 -3.25 -3.18 -1.03
C CYS A 108 -4.16 -2.62 0.08
N ASP A 109 -3.60 -1.90 1.06
CA ASP A 109 -4.31 -1.22 2.16
C ASP A 109 -5.24 -2.14 2.98
N LEU A 110 -4.80 -3.36 3.28
CA LEU A 110 -5.51 -4.34 4.11
C LEU A 110 -4.70 -4.71 5.35
N ALA A 111 -5.38 -5.02 6.43
CA ALA A 111 -4.78 -5.55 7.66
C ALA A 111 -5.69 -6.57 8.33
N LEU A 112 -5.06 -7.57 8.97
CA LEU A 112 -5.72 -8.56 9.80
C LEU A 112 -5.33 -8.34 11.26
N LEU A 113 -6.33 -8.22 12.10
CA LEU A 113 -6.19 -8.03 13.54
C LEU A 113 -6.64 -9.28 14.27
N GLU A 114 -6.05 -9.50 15.44
CA GLU A 114 -6.45 -10.53 16.38
C GLU A 114 -6.69 -9.91 17.76
N VAL A 115 -7.81 -10.25 18.41
CA VAL A 115 -8.08 -9.81 19.78
C VAL A 115 -7.35 -10.71 20.78
N GLU A 116 -6.93 -10.11 21.91
CA GLU A 116 -6.25 -10.85 22.98
C GLU A 116 -7.22 -11.71 23.80
N ASP A 117 -8.48 -11.28 23.95
CA ASP A 117 -9.54 -11.99 24.66
C ASP A 117 -10.69 -12.31 23.70
N GLU A 118 -10.91 -13.58 23.46
CA GLU A 118 -11.93 -14.10 22.55
C GLU A 118 -13.34 -14.07 23.11
N ALA A 119 -13.47 -14.28 24.42
CA ALA A 119 -14.76 -14.50 25.08
C ALA A 119 -15.81 -13.42 24.75
N PRO A 120 -15.46 -12.13 24.62
CA PRO A 120 -16.43 -11.12 24.25
C PRO A 120 -16.99 -11.28 22.82
N PHE A 121 -16.33 -12.03 21.93
CA PHE A 121 -16.67 -12.17 20.52
C PHE A 121 -17.23 -13.55 20.17
N GLU A 122 -17.32 -14.46 21.15
CA GLU A 122 -17.92 -15.77 20.96
C GLU A 122 -19.36 -15.67 20.47
N GLY A 123 -19.72 -16.59 19.56
CA GLY A 123 -21.07 -16.66 18.98
C GLY A 123 -21.41 -15.57 17.97
N LEU A 124 -20.48 -14.66 17.63
CA LEU A 124 -20.67 -13.74 16.53
C LEU A 124 -20.53 -14.46 15.18
N LYS A 125 -21.30 -14.03 14.20
CA LYS A 125 -21.26 -14.57 12.84
C LYS A 125 -20.02 -14.01 12.10
N TYR A 126 -19.23 -14.90 11.50
CA TYR A 126 -18.19 -14.48 10.54
C TYR A 126 -18.85 -14.02 9.26
N LEU A 127 -18.35 -12.90 8.69
CA LEU A 127 -18.88 -12.39 7.44
C LEU A 127 -18.24 -13.14 6.27
N GLU A 128 -19.09 -13.70 5.40
CA GLU A 128 -18.66 -14.42 4.20
C GLU A 128 -18.36 -13.45 3.05
N PHE A 129 -17.39 -13.81 2.22
CA PHE A 129 -17.06 -13.04 1.02
C PHE A 129 -17.93 -13.46 -0.16
N GLY A 130 -18.42 -12.45 -0.89
CA GLY A 130 -19.09 -12.60 -2.18
C GLY A 130 -18.11 -12.47 -3.35
N ASP A 131 -18.66 -12.20 -4.53
CA ASP A 131 -17.91 -11.90 -5.75
C ASP A 131 -17.92 -10.39 -6.01
N VAL A 132 -17.23 -9.93 -7.08
CA VAL A 132 -17.28 -8.53 -7.50
C VAL A 132 -18.69 -8.18 -7.93
N PRO A 133 -19.33 -7.15 -7.36
CA PRO A 133 -20.69 -6.78 -7.71
C PRO A 133 -20.75 -6.18 -9.13
N ALA A 134 -21.80 -6.48 -9.86
CA ALA A 134 -22.02 -5.91 -11.20
C ALA A 134 -22.27 -4.39 -11.13
N LEU A 135 -22.01 -3.70 -12.24
CA LEU A 135 -22.38 -2.28 -12.38
C LEU A 135 -23.87 -2.07 -12.08
N GLU A 136 -24.21 -0.90 -11.54
CA GLU A 136 -25.57 -0.50 -11.15
C GLU A 136 -26.19 -1.32 -10.00
N SER A 137 -25.52 -2.36 -9.51
CA SER A 137 -26.04 -3.15 -8.40
C SER A 137 -25.95 -2.41 -7.07
N GLN A 138 -26.91 -2.65 -6.19
CA GLN A 138 -26.97 -1.99 -4.88
C GLN A 138 -26.00 -2.61 -3.89
N VAL A 139 -25.33 -1.75 -3.12
CA VAL A 139 -24.41 -2.12 -2.04
C VAL A 139 -24.68 -1.30 -0.78
N ARG A 140 -24.21 -1.79 0.38
CA ARG A 140 -24.30 -1.12 1.67
C ARG A 140 -22.93 -1.08 2.33
N ALA A 141 -22.41 0.11 2.58
CA ALA A 141 -21.21 0.30 3.40
C ALA A 141 -21.59 0.47 4.87
N ILE A 142 -20.89 -0.21 5.76
CA ILE A 142 -21.20 -0.28 7.19
C ILE A 142 -19.94 0.08 7.98
N GLY A 143 -20.06 1.01 8.96
CA GLY A 143 -18.92 1.40 9.76
C GLY A 143 -19.28 2.35 10.89
N TYR A 144 -18.25 2.90 11.53
CA TYR A 144 -18.33 3.84 12.65
C TYR A 144 -17.69 5.17 12.26
N PRO A 145 -18.46 6.13 11.70
CA PRO A 145 -17.92 7.41 11.29
C PRO A 145 -17.35 8.19 12.48
N VAL A 146 -16.34 9.03 12.21
CA VAL A 146 -15.69 9.88 13.21
C VAL A 146 -16.73 10.77 13.90
N GLY A 147 -16.66 10.86 15.23
CA GLY A 147 -17.58 11.65 16.05
C GLY A 147 -18.81 10.89 16.55
N GLY A 148 -18.95 9.60 16.19
CA GLY A 148 -20.03 8.73 16.69
C GLY A 148 -19.53 7.39 17.24
N ASP A 149 -20.27 6.88 18.23
CA ASP A 149 -20.09 5.53 18.79
C ASP A 149 -21.13 4.54 18.24
N ARG A 150 -22.01 5.03 17.35
CA ARG A 150 -23.07 4.25 16.73
C ARG A 150 -22.70 3.84 15.31
N ILE A 151 -23.11 2.62 14.97
CA ILE A 151 -22.96 2.10 13.62
C ILE A 151 -23.73 2.94 12.59
N SER A 152 -23.12 3.22 11.47
CA SER A 152 -23.72 3.89 10.32
C SER A 152 -23.83 2.91 9.16
N VAL A 153 -24.93 2.98 8.42
CA VAL A 153 -25.15 2.20 7.19
C VAL A 153 -25.48 3.18 6.08
N THR A 154 -24.62 3.26 5.08
CA THR A 154 -24.87 4.01 3.86
C THR A 154 -25.18 3.07 2.72
N ARG A 155 -26.13 3.47 1.85
CA ARG A 155 -26.51 2.70 0.65
C ARG A 155 -26.07 3.45 -0.58
N GLY A 156 -25.71 2.70 -1.60
CA GLY A 156 -25.39 3.22 -2.91
C GLY A 156 -25.37 2.13 -3.95
N VAL A 157 -24.93 2.48 -5.14
CA VAL A 157 -24.78 1.58 -6.29
C VAL A 157 -23.33 1.52 -6.75
N VAL A 158 -22.98 0.43 -7.41
CA VAL A 158 -21.68 0.27 -8.08
C VAL A 158 -21.65 1.15 -9.31
N SER A 159 -20.78 2.16 -9.33
CA SER A 159 -20.70 3.15 -10.42
C SER A 159 -19.63 2.82 -11.44
N ARG A 160 -18.52 2.15 -11.00
CA ARG A 160 -17.39 1.83 -11.87
C ARG A 160 -16.53 0.72 -11.25
N ILE A 161 -15.96 -0.12 -12.10
CA ILE A 161 -14.88 -1.04 -11.78
C ILE A 161 -13.65 -0.55 -12.53
N ASP A 162 -12.53 -0.32 -11.84
CA ASP A 162 -11.36 0.33 -12.42
C ASP A 162 -10.07 -0.16 -11.76
N PHE A 163 -8.93 0.09 -12.38
CA PHE A 163 -7.61 -0.16 -11.81
C PHE A 163 -6.95 1.18 -11.48
N ARG A 164 -6.64 1.42 -10.21
CA ARG A 164 -6.20 2.74 -9.76
C ARG A 164 -5.11 2.70 -8.70
N PRO A 165 -4.29 3.77 -8.61
CA PRO A 165 -3.35 3.93 -7.52
C PRO A 165 -4.05 3.97 -6.16
N TYR A 166 -3.53 3.18 -5.22
CA TYR A 166 -3.97 3.20 -3.84
C TYR A 166 -3.28 4.35 -3.09
N ALA A 167 -4.09 5.21 -2.48
CA ALA A 167 -3.59 6.42 -1.83
C ALA A 167 -2.65 6.13 -0.65
N HIS A 168 -2.77 4.96 -0.03
CA HIS A 168 -2.00 4.57 1.14
C HIS A 168 -0.52 4.35 0.80
N SER A 169 -0.20 3.49 -0.14
CA SER A 169 1.18 3.23 -0.56
C SER A 169 1.75 4.28 -1.51
N ARG A 170 0.88 4.89 -2.32
CA ARG A 170 1.15 5.88 -3.39
C ARG A 170 1.82 5.34 -4.65
N VAL A 171 2.26 4.11 -4.65
CA VAL A 171 2.98 3.50 -5.78
C VAL A 171 2.27 2.29 -6.35
N ASP A 172 1.51 1.58 -5.52
CA ASP A 172 0.81 0.39 -5.93
C ASP A 172 -0.56 0.74 -6.52
N SER A 173 -0.96 0.05 -7.56
CA SER A 173 -2.27 0.20 -8.23
C SER A 173 -2.96 -1.16 -8.26
N HIS A 174 -4.21 -1.21 -7.86
CA HIS A 174 -5.00 -2.44 -7.82
C HIS A 174 -6.42 -2.19 -8.28
N LEU A 175 -7.17 -3.27 -8.46
CA LEU A 175 -8.60 -3.21 -8.74
C LEU A 175 -9.32 -2.45 -7.63
N VAL A 176 -10.19 -1.51 -8.03
CA VAL A 176 -11.08 -0.77 -7.13
C VAL A 176 -12.51 -0.81 -7.69
N VAL A 177 -13.47 -0.73 -6.80
CA VAL A 177 -14.85 -0.52 -7.18
C VAL A 177 -15.32 0.82 -6.61
N GLN A 178 -15.74 1.71 -7.49
CA GLN A 178 -16.34 3.00 -7.14
C GLN A 178 -17.81 2.80 -6.82
N ILE A 179 -18.25 3.37 -5.72
CA ILE A 179 -19.64 3.38 -5.27
C ILE A 179 -20.10 4.80 -4.95
N ASP A 180 -21.36 5.10 -5.11
CA ASP A 180 -21.95 6.38 -4.72
C ASP A 180 -22.42 6.41 -3.25
N ALA A 181 -22.24 5.30 -2.51
CA ALA A 181 -22.42 5.29 -1.08
C ALA A 181 -21.39 6.21 -0.39
N ALA A 182 -21.86 7.07 0.50
CA ALA A 182 -20.97 7.98 1.22
C ALA A 182 -19.98 7.20 2.12
N ILE A 183 -18.69 7.30 1.81
CA ILE A 183 -17.59 6.80 2.63
C ILE A 183 -16.98 7.98 3.38
N ASN A 184 -17.32 8.10 4.66
CA ASN A 184 -16.82 9.15 5.54
C ASN A 184 -15.64 8.63 6.37
N PRO A 185 -14.76 9.53 6.88
CA PRO A 185 -13.72 9.15 7.83
C PRO A 185 -14.31 8.34 9.00
N GLY A 186 -13.72 7.19 9.30
CA GLY A 186 -14.21 6.21 10.28
C GLY A 186 -14.96 5.04 9.68
N ASN A 187 -15.57 5.14 8.50
CA ASN A 187 -16.13 3.99 7.79
C ASN A 187 -15.04 3.11 7.15
N SER A 188 -13.84 3.65 6.94
CA SER A 188 -12.68 2.91 6.43
C SER A 188 -12.44 1.63 7.24
N GLY A 189 -12.19 0.52 6.53
CA GLY A 189 -12.03 -0.81 7.11
C GLY A 189 -13.34 -1.55 7.38
N GLY A 190 -14.49 -0.88 7.24
CA GLY A 190 -15.80 -1.50 7.36
C GLY A 190 -16.20 -2.30 6.10
N PRO A 191 -17.07 -3.31 6.25
CA PRO A 191 -17.51 -4.12 5.12
C PRO A 191 -18.46 -3.36 4.20
N VAL A 192 -18.31 -3.58 2.89
CA VAL A 192 -19.33 -3.26 1.90
C VAL A 192 -20.04 -4.55 1.54
N LEU A 193 -21.38 -4.55 1.67
CA LEU A 193 -22.20 -5.76 1.54
C LEU A 193 -23.14 -5.70 0.35
N GLN A 194 -23.28 -6.83 -0.30
CA GLN A 194 -24.37 -7.16 -1.24
C GLN A 194 -24.95 -8.52 -0.84
N ASP A 195 -26.27 -8.62 -0.73
CA ASP A 195 -27.00 -9.85 -0.37
C ASP A 195 -26.49 -10.57 0.88
N GLY A 196 -26.03 -9.79 1.86
CA GLY A 196 -25.53 -10.29 3.13
C GLY A 196 -24.07 -10.79 3.11
N LYS A 197 -23.39 -10.72 1.97
CA LYS A 197 -21.97 -11.08 1.80
C LYS A 197 -21.10 -9.85 1.63
N VAL A 198 -19.85 -9.94 2.04
CA VAL A 198 -18.85 -8.90 1.86
C VAL A 198 -18.37 -8.92 0.41
N VAL A 199 -18.59 -7.83 -0.31
CA VAL A 199 -18.13 -7.63 -1.69
C VAL A 199 -16.93 -6.69 -1.77
N GLY A 200 -16.58 -6.04 -0.63
CA GLY A 200 -15.40 -5.20 -0.52
C GLY A 200 -15.22 -4.61 0.87
N VAL A 201 -14.08 -3.93 1.04
CA VAL A 201 -13.74 -3.14 2.23
C VAL A 201 -13.76 -1.66 1.86
N ALA A 202 -14.54 -0.85 2.57
CA ALA A 202 -14.59 0.59 2.35
C ALA A 202 -13.22 1.22 2.70
N PHE A 203 -12.61 2.04 1.81
CA PHE A 203 -11.26 2.50 2.12
C PHE A 203 -10.98 3.98 1.85
N GLN A 204 -11.44 4.58 0.79
CA GLN A 204 -11.15 5.99 0.51
C GLN A 204 -12.34 6.70 -0.16
N GLY A 205 -12.45 7.99 0.11
CA GLY A 205 -13.33 8.90 -0.63
C GLY A 205 -12.50 10.00 -1.30
N LEU A 206 -12.94 10.50 -2.43
CA LEU A 206 -12.34 11.69 -3.04
C LEU A 206 -12.77 12.92 -2.22
N ARG A 207 -11.83 13.56 -1.55
CA ARG A 207 -12.09 14.78 -0.73
C ARG A 207 -12.71 15.94 -1.51
N GLN A 208 -12.67 15.91 -2.84
CA GLN A 208 -13.14 16.99 -3.72
C GLN A 208 -14.36 16.59 -4.58
N ALA A 209 -14.89 15.39 -4.41
CA ALA A 209 -16.08 14.92 -5.12
C ALA A 209 -17.10 14.40 -4.12
N ASP A 210 -18.27 15.03 -4.07
CA ASP A 210 -19.38 14.55 -3.26
C ASP A 210 -19.86 13.17 -3.74
N ASN A 211 -20.19 12.30 -2.79
CA ASN A 211 -20.72 10.96 -3.04
C ASN A 211 -19.83 10.06 -3.92
N THR A 212 -18.52 10.15 -3.78
CA THR A 212 -17.59 9.22 -4.46
C THR A 212 -16.79 8.45 -3.41
N GLY A 213 -17.19 7.22 -3.18
CA GLY A 213 -16.50 6.28 -2.33
C GLY A 213 -15.83 5.18 -3.15
N TYR A 214 -14.79 4.57 -2.61
CA TYR A 214 -14.13 3.41 -3.18
C TYR A 214 -14.11 2.27 -2.17
N MET A 215 -14.20 1.04 -2.67
CA MET A 215 -13.96 -0.15 -1.88
C MET A 215 -12.88 -1.01 -2.53
N ILE A 216 -12.12 -1.71 -1.69
CA ILE A 216 -11.20 -2.76 -2.07
C ILE A 216 -12.03 -4.00 -2.35
N PRO A 217 -12.09 -4.51 -3.58
CA PRO A 217 -12.98 -5.62 -3.93
C PRO A 217 -12.43 -6.98 -3.50
N THR A 218 -13.30 -7.96 -3.51
CA THR A 218 -13.00 -9.34 -3.05
C THR A 218 -11.83 -10.04 -3.74
N PRO A 219 -11.47 -9.82 -5.02
CA PRO A 219 -10.25 -10.41 -5.59
C PRO A 219 -8.99 -10.00 -4.83
N VAL A 220 -8.87 -8.71 -4.49
CA VAL A 220 -7.73 -8.18 -3.71
C VAL A 220 -7.73 -8.77 -2.29
N ILE A 221 -8.91 -8.84 -1.65
CA ILE A 221 -9.06 -9.41 -0.31
C ILE A 221 -8.70 -10.90 -0.32
N LYS A 222 -9.22 -11.67 -1.27
CA LYS A 222 -8.96 -13.12 -1.37
C LYS A 222 -7.47 -13.40 -1.62
N ARG A 223 -6.81 -12.55 -2.45
CA ARG A 223 -5.37 -12.65 -2.67
C ARG A 223 -4.58 -12.39 -1.39
N PHE A 224 -4.89 -11.30 -0.66
CA PHE A 224 -4.27 -10.99 0.63
C PHE A 224 -4.42 -12.16 1.62
N LEU A 225 -5.64 -12.72 1.77
CA LEU A 225 -5.90 -13.84 2.67
C LEU A 225 -5.18 -15.12 2.25
N LYS A 226 -4.99 -15.34 0.95
CA LYS A 226 -4.23 -16.48 0.44
C LYS A 226 -2.74 -16.30 0.71
N ASP A 227 -2.22 -15.07 0.52
CA ASP A 227 -0.81 -14.73 0.73
C ASP A 227 -0.38 -14.98 2.19
N ILE A 228 -1.15 -14.47 3.14
CA ILE A 228 -0.84 -14.63 4.57
C ILE A 228 -1.10 -16.05 5.12
N GLY A 229 -1.57 -16.97 4.28
CA GLY A 229 -1.93 -18.34 4.68
C GLY A 229 -0.75 -19.19 5.17
N ASP A 230 0.48 -18.86 4.79
CA ASP A 230 1.72 -19.47 5.27
C ASP A 230 2.34 -18.77 6.50
N GLY A 231 1.72 -17.66 6.95
CA GLY A 231 2.14 -16.88 8.11
C GLY A 231 2.97 -15.65 7.75
N SER A 232 3.29 -15.41 6.47
CA SER A 232 3.98 -14.21 5.98
C SER A 232 3.13 -13.45 4.97
N TYR A 233 3.50 -12.19 4.70
CA TYR A 233 2.93 -11.39 3.61
C TYR A 233 4.03 -11.04 2.61
N ASP A 234 3.98 -11.66 1.42
CA ASP A 234 5.06 -11.60 0.42
C ASP A 234 4.93 -10.46 -0.58
N LYS A 235 3.84 -9.69 -0.49
CA LYS A 235 3.54 -8.54 -1.35
C LYS A 235 3.14 -8.94 -2.78
N TYR A 236 2.85 -7.92 -3.57
CA TYR A 236 2.52 -8.08 -4.98
C TYR A 236 3.78 -8.21 -5.84
N VAL A 237 3.65 -8.94 -6.93
CA VAL A 237 4.66 -9.09 -7.98
C VAL A 237 4.27 -8.25 -9.19
N ASP A 238 5.24 -7.92 -10.04
CA ASP A 238 5.08 -7.07 -11.20
C ASP A 238 5.88 -7.62 -12.38
N LEU A 239 5.53 -7.26 -13.61
CA LEU A 239 6.30 -7.62 -14.82
C LEU A 239 7.65 -6.90 -14.91
N GLY A 240 7.77 -5.74 -14.26
CA GLY A 240 8.94 -4.89 -14.36
C GLY A 240 9.03 -4.19 -15.71
N ILE A 241 7.90 -3.83 -16.31
CA ILE A 241 7.82 -3.06 -17.55
C ILE A 241 6.93 -1.84 -17.36
N THR A 242 7.11 -0.83 -18.20
CA THR A 242 6.15 0.25 -18.40
C THR A 242 5.64 0.23 -19.82
N GLU A 243 4.35 0.51 -20.03
CA GLU A 243 3.72 0.44 -21.33
C GLU A 243 3.42 1.83 -21.88
N PHE A 244 3.34 1.90 -23.20
CA PHE A 244 2.91 3.08 -23.94
C PHE A 244 1.80 2.69 -24.93
N PRO A 245 0.60 3.29 -24.88
CA PRO A 245 -0.50 3.00 -25.77
C PRO A 245 -0.17 3.24 -27.25
N LEU A 246 -0.50 2.30 -28.11
CA LEU A 246 -0.22 2.33 -29.54
C LEU A 246 -1.41 2.85 -30.37
N PHE A 247 -1.91 4.05 -30.06
CA PHE A 247 -2.97 4.69 -30.84
C PHE A 247 -2.50 5.34 -32.13
N ASN A 248 -1.20 5.69 -32.23
CA ASN A 248 -0.64 6.36 -33.40
C ASN A 248 -0.44 5.37 -34.56
N PRO A 249 -1.18 5.50 -35.71
CA PRO A 249 -1.03 4.59 -36.85
C PRO A 249 0.38 4.59 -37.46
N ALA A 250 1.05 5.74 -37.48
CA ALA A 250 2.41 5.83 -38.00
C ALA A 250 3.40 5.05 -37.11
N MET A 251 3.21 5.08 -35.81
CA MET A 251 4.04 4.33 -34.87
C MET A 251 3.78 2.82 -34.99
N ARG A 252 2.51 2.38 -35.11
CA ARG A 252 2.17 0.98 -35.38
C ARG A 252 2.83 0.48 -36.65
N LYS A 253 2.77 1.25 -37.75
CA LYS A 253 3.42 0.92 -39.02
C LYS A 253 4.94 0.83 -38.89
N ALA A 254 5.57 1.77 -38.15
CA ALA A 254 7.02 1.77 -37.93
C ALA A 254 7.47 0.55 -37.11
N LEU A 255 6.65 0.11 -36.14
CA LEU A 255 6.88 -1.09 -35.33
C LEU A 255 6.38 -2.38 -35.99
N GLN A 256 5.87 -2.31 -37.22
CA GLN A 256 5.33 -3.44 -38.01
C GLN A 256 4.21 -4.20 -37.28
N VAL A 257 3.38 -3.47 -36.52
CA VAL A 257 2.24 -4.04 -35.79
C VAL A 257 1.06 -4.20 -36.72
N PRO A 258 0.37 -5.37 -36.75
CA PRO A 258 -0.85 -5.58 -37.52
C PRO A 258 -1.95 -4.56 -37.21
N GLU A 259 -2.84 -4.30 -38.18
CA GLU A 259 -3.98 -3.38 -38.05
C GLU A 259 -5.21 -4.05 -37.38
N ASP A 260 -4.97 -4.96 -36.43
CA ASP A 260 -6.02 -5.71 -35.71
C ASP A 260 -6.44 -5.05 -34.38
N GLY A 261 -5.86 -3.89 -34.06
CA GLY A 261 -6.13 -3.18 -32.81
C GLY A 261 -5.44 -3.76 -31.57
N LEU A 262 -4.63 -4.80 -31.74
CA LEU A 262 -3.89 -5.42 -30.65
C LEU A 262 -2.51 -4.81 -30.46
N GLY A 263 -1.99 -4.94 -29.26
CA GLY A 263 -0.60 -4.66 -28.89
C GLY A 263 -0.36 -3.30 -28.27
N VAL A 264 0.29 -3.30 -27.12
CA VAL A 264 0.81 -2.14 -26.38
C VAL A 264 2.33 -2.17 -26.42
N MET A 265 2.98 -1.01 -26.58
CA MET A 265 4.45 -0.94 -26.66
C MET A 265 5.06 -0.98 -25.26
N VAL A 266 6.12 -1.75 -25.09
CA VAL A 266 6.99 -1.69 -23.91
C VAL A 266 7.84 -0.42 -24.02
N ALA A 267 7.60 0.53 -23.13
CA ALA A 267 8.31 1.81 -23.09
C ALA A 267 9.65 1.69 -22.34
N SER A 268 9.66 0.97 -21.24
CA SER A 268 10.89 0.63 -20.50
C SER A 268 10.79 -0.75 -19.86
N VAL A 269 11.96 -1.32 -19.54
CA VAL A 269 12.11 -2.55 -18.77
C VAL A 269 12.94 -2.21 -17.55
N LEU A 270 12.41 -2.50 -16.37
CA LEU A 270 13.09 -2.17 -15.13
C LEU A 270 14.24 -3.15 -14.85
N PRO A 271 15.42 -2.65 -14.54
CA PRO A 271 16.59 -3.50 -14.23
C PRO A 271 16.29 -4.43 -13.05
N THR A 272 16.67 -5.68 -13.18
CA THR A 272 16.41 -6.79 -12.24
C THR A 272 14.95 -7.22 -12.10
N GLY A 273 14.02 -6.60 -12.85
CA GLY A 273 12.62 -7.05 -12.92
C GLY A 273 12.48 -8.42 -13.61
N PRO A 274 11.28 -9.04 -13.58
CA PRO A 274 11.03 -10.33 -14.24
C PRO A 274 11.31 -10.33 -15.75
N CYS A 275 11.07 -9.21 -16.44
CA CYS A 275 11.29 -9.06 -17.87
C CYS A 275 12.70 -8.58 -18.24
N ASP A 276 13.60 -8.27 -17.25
CA ASP A 276 14.97 -7.80 -17.52
C ASP A 276 15.78 -8.85 -18.28
N GLY A 277 16.41 -8.44 -19.40
CA GLY A 277 17.14 -9.33 -20.30
C GLY A 277 16.27 -10.20 -21.22
N ILE A 278 14.93 -10.09 -21.11
CA ILE A 278 13.95 -10.84 -21.92
C ILE A 278 13.23 -9.92 -22.90
N MET A 279 12.64 -8.85 -22.37
CA MET A 279 11.99 -7.80 -23.19
C MET A 279 12.91 -6.59 -23.35
N GLU A 280 12.64 -5.80 -24.37
CA GLU A 280 13.37 -4.56 -24.70
C GLU A 280 12.40 -3.41 -24.96
N PRO A 281 12.79 -2.15 -24.67
CA PRO A 281 12.01 -1.00 -25.11
C PRO A 281 11.75 -1.04 -26.62
N GLY A 282 10.50 -0.85 -27.03
CA GLY A 282 10.06 -0.97 -28.43
C GLY A 282 9.46 -2.33 -28.79
N ASP A 283 9.54 -3.34 -27.93
CA ASP A 283 8.73 -4.56 -28.09
C ASP A 283 7.24 -4.21 -27.99
N VAL A 284 6.39 -4.97 -28.66
CA VAL A 284 4.93 -4.79 -28.61
C VAL A 284 4.29 -6.01 -28.01
N LEU A 285 3.80 -5.92 -26.78
CA LEU A 285 3.13 -7.00 -26.06
C LEU A 285 1.76 -7.23 -26.68
N LEU A 286 1.53 -8.44 -27.20
CA LEU A 286 0.31 -8.84 -27.90
C LEU A 286 -0.65 -9.64 -27.03
N SER A 287 -0.11 -10.49 -26.15
CA SER A 287 -0.92 -11.29 -25.22
C SER A 287 -0.18 -11.57 -23.92
N ILE A 288 -0.95 -11.78 -22.84
CA ILE A 288 -0.50 -12.20 -21.52
C ILE A 288 -1.37 -13.36 -21.05
N ASP A 289 -0.76 -14.52 -20.71
CA ASP A 289 -1.48 -15.78 -20.39
C ASP A 289 -2.59 -16.12 -21.39
N GLY A 290 -2.30 -15.95 -22.67
CA GLY A 290 -3.23 -16.20 -23.76
C GLY A 290 -4.35 -15.18 -23.93
N LYS A 291 -4.41 -14.13 -23.09
CA LYS A 291 -5.38 -13.02 -23.22
C LYS A 291 -4.82 -11.96 -24.16
N PRO A 292 -5.51 -11.63 -25.27
CA PRO A 292 -5.08 -10.57 -26.18
C PRO A 292 -5.02 -9.22 -25.44
N VAL A 293 -3.95 -8.46 -25.68
CA VAL A 293 -3.76 -7.10 -25.16
C VAL A 293 -4.14 -6.11 -26.27
N ASP A 294 -5.05 -5.20 -25.99
CA ASP A 294 -5.44 -4.15 -26.94
C ASP A 294 -4.37 -3.01 -27.03
N ASN A 295 -4.57 -2.08 -27.93
CA ASN A 295 -3.64 -0.97 -28.18
C ASN A 295 -3.61 0.07 -27.04
N ALA A 296 -4.48 -0.04 -26.04
CA ALA A 296 -4.49 0.76 -24.82
C ALA A 296 -3.81 0.04 -23.63
N GLY A 297 -3.45 -1.25 -23.79
CA GLY A 297 -2.89 -2.08 -22.73
C GLY A 297 -3.96 -2.78 -21.88
N ASN A 298 -5.18 -2.95 -22.40
CA ASN A 298 -6.24 -3.66 -21.70
C ASN A 298 -6.40 -5.10 -22.24
N ILE A 299 -6.92 -5.93 -21.38
CA ILE A 299 -7.36 -7.31 -21.64
C ILE A 299 -8.84 -7.45 -21.29
N GLU A 300 -9.46 -8.53 -21.71
CA GLU A 300 -10.82 -8.88 -21.29
C GLU A 300 -10.76 -9.94 -20.18
N VAL A 301 -11.42 -9.65 -19.05
CA VAL A 301 -11.59 -10.57 -17.93
C VAL A 301 -13.06 -10.56 -17.53
N GLU A 302 -13.72 -11.72 -17.61
CA GLU A 302 -15.14 -11.89 -17.21
C GLU A 302 -16.11 -10.92 -17.92
N GLY A 303 -15.78 -10.55 -19.18
CA GLY A 303 -16.57 -9.63 -19.99
C GLY A 303 -16.29 -8.15 -19.76
N GLU A 304 -15.39 -7.81 -18.86
CA GLU A 304 -14.98 -6.43 -18.57
C GLU A 304 -13.57 -6.14 -19.10
N LYS A 305 -13.34 -4.92 -19.59
CA LYS A 305 -12.01 -4.46 -19.99
C LYS A 305 -11.25 -3.94 -18.78
N VAL A 306 -10.13 -4.59 -18.47
CA VAL A 306 -9.23 -4.22 -17.37
C VAL A 306 -7.80 -4.10 -17.89
N VAL A 307 -6.94 -3.41 -17.17
CA VAL A 307 -5.50 -3.31 -17.53
C VAL A 307 -4.83 -4.68 -17.47
N LEU A 308 -3.86 -4.91 -18.32
CA LEU A 308 -3.13 -6.20 -18.43
C LEU A 308 -2.50 -6.66 -17.11
N HIS A 309 -2.13 -5.73 -16.23
CA HIS A 309 -1.57 -6.02 -14.92
C HIS A 309 -2.48 -6.84 -14.01
N GLU A 310 -3.81 -6.83 -14.24
CA GLU A 310 -4.75 -7.65 -13.47
C GLU A 310 -4.45 -9.16 -13.54
N VAL A 311 -3.80 -9.64 -14.60
CA VAL A 311 -3.34 -11.03 -14.68
C VAL A 311 -2.26 -11.31 -13.64
N VAL A 312 -1.32 -10.38 -13.49
CA VAL A 312 -0.18 -10.51 -12.55
C VAL A 312 -0.63 -10.30 -11.12
N GLU A 313 -1.60 -9.41 -10.90
CA GLU A 313 -2.20 -9.12 -9.59
C GLU A 313 -2.75 -10.37 -8.87
N ARG A 314 -3.13 -11.40 -9.63
CA ARG A 314 -3.67 -12.66 -9.09
C ARG A 314 -2.60 -13.72 -8.83
N LYS A 315 -1.33 -13.41 -9.12
CA LYS A 315 -0.20 -14.34 -9.03
C LYS A 315 0.74 -14.00 -7.87
N PHE A 316 1.66 -14.91 -7.61
CA PHE A 316 2.65 -14.84 -6.53
C PHE A 316 4.06 -14.97 -7.08
N ALA A 317 5.06 -14.67 -6.25
CA ALA A 317 6.45 -14.94 -6.59
C ALA A 317 6.64 -16.45 -6.84
N GLY A 318 7.33 -16.79 -7.95
CA GLY A 318 7.50 -18.17 -8.41
C GLY A 318 6.45 -18.62 -9.44
N ASP A 319 5.32 -17.92 -9.57
CA ASP A 319 4.33 -18.23 -10.62
C ASP A 319 4.86 -17.85 -12.00
N GLU A 320 4.40 -18.57 -13.01
CA GLU A 320 4.76 -18.33 -14.41
C GLU A 320 3.74 -17.46 -15.12
N VAL A 321 4.21 -16.66 -16.10
CA VAL A 321 3.41 -15.85 -17.00
C VAL A 321 3.88 -16.08 -18.43
N ALA A 322 2.96 -16.44 -19.32
CA ALA A 322 3.22 -16.56 -20.75
C ALA A 322 2.99 -15.21 -21.44
N LEU A 323 3.99 -14.75 -22.19
CA LEU A 323 3.96 -13.49 -22.94
C LEU A 323 4.15 -13.76 -24.43
N GLU A 324 3.33 -13.15 -25.29
CA GLU A 324 3.59 -13.07 -26.73
C GLU A 324 3.80 -11.61 -27.12
N PHE A 325 4.83 -11.33 -27.88
CA PHE A 325 5.18 -9.98 -28.28
C PHE A 325 5.81 -9.94 -29.68
N LEU A 326 5.82 -8.75 -30.28
CA LEU A 326 6.54 -8.48 -31.50
C LEU A 326 7.84 -7.76 -31.15
N ARG A 327 8.96 -8.21 -31.73
CA ARG A 327 10.24 -7.51 -31.76
C ARG A 327 10.67 -7.30 -33.21
N LYS A 328 10.69 -6.04 -33.67
CA LYS A 328 11.02 -5.69 -35.07
C LYS A 328 10.18 -6.47 -36.09
N GLY A 329 8.88 -6.63 -35.83
CA GLY A 329 7.93 -7.34 -36.68
C GLY A 329 7.91 -8.87 -36.54
N GLU A 330 8.83 -9.46 -35.80
CA GLU A 330 8.87 -10.91 -35.54
C GLU A 330 8.09 -11.26 -34.27
N ARG A 331 7.19 -12.24 -34.35
CA ARG A 331 6.49 -12.76 -33.17
C ARG A 331 7.42 -13.62 -32.32
N LYS A 332 7.41 -13.35 -31.01
CA LYS A 332 8.12 -14.12 -30.00
C LYS A 332 7.16 -14.53 -28.90
N ALA A 333 7.40 -15.70 -28.34
CA ALA A 333 6.70 -16.21 -27.16
C ALA A 333 7.71 -16.62 -26.11
N VAL A 334 7.43 -16.29 -24.85
CA VAL A 334 8.28 -16.63 -23.71
C VAL A 334 7.41 -16.85 -22.47
N THR A 335 7.86 -17.74 -21.61
CA THR A 335 7.32 -17.87 -20.26
C THR A 335 8.34 -17.31 -19.29
N ILE A 336 7.91 -16.35 -18.45
CA ILE A 336 8.73 -15.74 -17.42
C ILE A 336 8.27 -16.20 -16.05
N THR A 337 9.21 -16.26 -15.09
CA THR A 337 8.89 -16.50 -13.68
C THR A 337 8.80 -15.17 -12.95
N LEU A 338 7.69 -14.92 -12.26
CA LEU A 338 7.50 -13.72 -11.46
C LEU A 338 8.39 -13.76 -10.21
N LYS A 339 8.90 -12.61 -9.84
CA LYS A 339 9.75 -12.45 -8.65
C LYS A 339 9.48 -11.12 -7.97
N ALA A 340 9.77 -11.04 -6.68
CA ALA A 340 9.70 -9.79 -5.94
C ALA A 340 10.66 -8.76 -6.52
N PHE A 341 10.22 -7.49 -6.57
CA PHE A 341 11.00 -6.36 -7.06
C PHE A 341 11.03 -5.24 -6.00
N PRO A 342 11.88 -5.37 -4.95
CA PRO A 342 11.85 -4.49 -3.79
C PRO A 342 12.36 -3.07 -4.06
N HIS A 343 13.14 -2.85 -5.13
CA HIS A 343 13.82 -1.55 -5.36
C HIS A 343 12.85 -0.40 -5.63
N SER A 344 11.68 -0.64 -6.23
CA SER A 344 10.64 0.36 -6.43
C SER A 344 10.05 0.90 -5.11
N ARG A 345 10.24 0.19 -4.01
CA ARG A 345 9.74 0.59 -2.68
C ARG A 345 10.42 1.85 -2.13
N ILE A 346 11.49 2.35 -2.74
CA ILE A 346 12.06 3.67 -2.42
C ILE A 346 11.01 4.79 -2.60
N TYR A 347 10.07 4.61 -3.53
CA TYR A 347 9.01 5.57 -3.84
C TYR A 347 7.77 5.41 -2.97
N ALA A 348 7.65 4.31 -2.23
CA ALA A 348 6.50 4.02 -1.37
C ALA A 348 6.58 4.75 -0.02
N VAL A 349 5.42 5.08 0.55
CA VAL A 349 5.35 5.51 1.95
C VAL A 349 5.72 4.33 2.85
N ARG A 350 6.64 4.56 3.78
CA ARG A 350 7.05 3.59 4.79
C ARG A 350 6.34 3.86 6.12
N TYR A 351 5.75 2.84 6.68
CA TYR A 351 5.02 2.89 7.94
C TYR A 351 5.68 2.01 8.99
N GLY A 352 5.56 2.38 10.26
CA GLY A 352 6.08 1.60 11.38
C GLY A 352 7.61 1.59 11.53
N GLU A 353 8.33 2.21 10.60
CA GLU A 353 9.79 2.24 10.58
C GLU A 353 10.33 3.50 11.25
N ARG A 354 11.38 3.35 12.06
CA ARG A 354 12.14 4.49 12.57
C ARG A 354 13.11 4.96 11.49
N PRO A 355 13.32 6.29 11.32
CA PRO A 355 14.27 6.80 10.35
C PRO A 355 15.68 6.35 10.69
N ARG A 356 16.37 5.75 9.72
CA ARG A 356 17.81 5.46 9.85
C ARG A 356 18.59 6.75 9.74
N PHE A 357 19.63 6.89 10.55
CA PHE A 357 20.49 8.07 10.50
C PHE A 357 21.88 7.78 11.07
N VAL A 358 22.84 8.61 10.66
CA VAL A 358 24.17 8.75 11.26
C VAL A 358 24.36 10.22 11.57
N PHE A 359 24.77 10.53 12.80
CA PHE A 359 25.18 11.85 13.23
C PHE A 359 26.71 11.85 13.36
N PHE A 360 27.40 12.79 12.71
CA PHE A 360 28.84 12.89 12.77
C PHE A 360 29.29 14.35 12.63
N ALA A 361 30.04 14.86 13.57
CA ALA A 361 30.64 16.22 13.58
C ALA A 361 29.62 17.34 13.26
N GLY A 362 28.35 17.18 13.70
CA GLY A 362 27.27 18.13 13.42
C GLY A 362 26.49 17.87 12.12
N LEU A 363 26.92 16.92 11.32
CA LEU A 363 26.19 16.48 10.12
C LEU A 363 25.25 15.34 10.45
N VAL A 364 24.05 15.34 9.83
CA VAL A 364 23.08 14.25 9.91
C VAL A 364 22.93 13.63 8.53
N PHE A 365 23.25 12.36 8.43
CA PHE A 365 23.16 11.56 7.20
C PHE A 365 21.94 10.65 7.29
N GLN A 366 21.14 10.60 6.25
CA GLN A 366 19.96 9.72 6.15
C GLN A 366 19.87 9.13 4.74
N PRO A 367 19.31 7.92 4.59
CA PRO A 367 19.04 7.37 3.27
C PRO A 367 17.85 8.08 2.64
N LEU A 368 17.94 8.32 1.35
CA LEU A 368 16.89 8.94 0.55
C LEU A 368 15.79 7.92 0.27
N ASP A 369 14.61 8.18 0.78
CA ASP A 369 13.37 7.46 0.50
C ASP A 369 12.22 8.46 0.33
N PHE A 370 11.03 7.96 0.03
CA PHE A 370 9.85 8.83 -0.15
C PHE A 370 9.52 9.64 1.11
N ASN A 371 9.63 9.06 2.30
CA ASN A 371 9.31 9.77 3.54
C ASN A 371 10.28 10.93 3.78
N LEU A 372 11.56 10.70 3.57
CA LEU A 372 12.57 11.75 3.65
C LEU A 372 12.34 12.80 2.57
N TYR A 373 12.15 12.36 1.32
CA TYR A 373 11.90 13.24 0.17
C TYR A 373 10.69 14.14 0.39
N SER A 374 9.56 13.58 0.84
CA SER A 374 8.33 14.34 1.13
C SER A 374 8.47 15.27 2.33
N THR A 375 9.28 14.90 3.34
CA THR A 375 9.51 15.70 4.55
C THR A 375 10.31 16.96 4.26
N TYR A 376 11.33 16.86 3.42
CA TYR A 376 12.24 17.98 3.13
C TYR A 376 11.87 18.75 1.87
N GLY A 377 11.14 18.15 0.93
CA GLY A 377 10.77 18.79 -0.34
C GLY A 377 12.01 19.28 -1.09
N PHE A 378 13.02 18.43 -1.25
CA PHE A 378 14.31 18.84 -1.80
C PHE A 378 14.20 19.67 -3.08
N ASP A 379 14.62 20.93 -3.03
CA ASP A 379 14.63 21.84 -4.18
C ASP A 379 15.77 21.54 -5.17
N SER A 380 16.78 20.79 -4.74
CA SER A 380 17.93 20.42 -5.57
C SER A 380 17.48 19.58 -6.76
N PRO A 381 17.66 20.05 -8.02
CA PRO A 381 17.35 19.25 -9.21
C PRO A 381 18.13 17.94 -9.27
N ARG A 382 19.34 17.90 -8.67
CA ARG A 382 20.18 16.70 -8.62
C ARG A 382 19.58 15.63 -7.72
N VAL A 383 19.18 16.00 -6.51
CA VAL A 383 18.52 15.05 -5.58
C VAL A 383 17.24 14.51 -6.19
N ARG A 384 16.45 15.41 -6.81
CA ARG A 384 15.22 15.03 -7.51
C ARG A 384 15.48 14.04 -8.64
N LYS A 385 16.48 14.32 -9.50
CA LYS A 385 16.85 13.42 -10.60
C LYS A 385 17.29 12.04 -10.08
N ILE A 386 18.19 12.01 -9.09
CA ILE A 386 18.65 10.75 -8.50
C ILE A 386 17.48 9.96 -7.89
N PHE A 387 16.58 10.64 -7.17
CA PHE A 387 15.40 9.99 -6.60
C PHE A 387 14.48 9.43 -7.69
N GLN A 388 14.14 10.23 -8.71
CA GLN A 388 13.24 9.81 -9.78
C GLN A 388 13.78 8.65 -10.63
N ASN A 389 15.09 8.63 -10.85
CA ASN A 389 15.73 7.66 -11.73
C ASN A 389 16.42 6.52 -10.98
N TYR A 390 16.23 6.40 -9.66
CA TYR A 390 16.93 5.41 -8.83
C TYR A 390 16.79 3.98 -9.36
N VAL A 391 15.60 3.61 -9.81
CA VAL A 391 15.31 2.27 -10.36
C VAL A 391 15.67 2.20 -11.84
N GLU A 392 15.26 3.18 -12.65
CA GLU A 392 15.46 3.16 -14.11
C GLU A 392 16.95 3.20 -14.51
N ASP A 393 17.74 4.05 -13.82
CA ASP A 393 19.19 4.14 -14.04
C ASP A 393 19.96 3.05 -13.27
N ALA A 394 19.27 2.09 -12.62
CA ALA A 394 19.84 1.01 -11.81
C ALA A 394 20.83 1.49 -10.72
N ILE A 395 20.62 2.69 -10.16
CA ILE A 395 21.51 3.30 -9.15
C ILE A 395 21.69 2.37 -7.95
N PHE A 396 20.66 1.58 -7.61
CA PHE A 396 20.68 0.61 -6.51
C PHE A 396 21.77 -0.48 -6.65
N LYS A 397 22.28 -0.74 -7.87
CA LYS A 397 23.37 -1.71 -8.07
C LYS A 397 24.69 -1.24 -7.49
N GLU A 398 24.92 0.07 -7.47
CA GLU A 398 26.13 0.69 -6.95
C GLU A 398 25.88 1.29 -5.55
N ARG A 399 24.67 1.78 -5.31
CA ARG A 399 24.25 2.47 -4.08
C ARG A 399 22.90 1.94 -3.62
N GLU A 400 22.94 0.98 -2.72
CA GLU A 400 21.76 0.43 -2.08
C GLU A 400 20.96 1.52 -1.32
N ASP A 401 21.67 2.45 -0.65
CA ASP A 401 21.10 3.69 -0.15
C ASP A 401 21.78 4.90 -0.82
N VAL A 402 20.99 5.82 -1.30
CA VAL A 402 21.46 7.17 -1.62
C VAL A 402 21.51 7.98 -0.34
N VAL A 403 22.71 8.22 0.19
CA VAL A 403 22.92 8.93 1.47
C VAL A 403 22.88 10.43 1.26
N VAL A 404 22.04 11.15 2.03
CA VAL A 404 21.86 12.61 1.96
C VAL A 404 22.24 13.26 3.28
N ILE A 405 22.96 14.40 3.24
CA ILE A 405 23.14 15.28 4.40
C ILE A 405 21.84 16.06 4.61
N THR A 406 21.04 15.65 5.57
CA THR A 406 19.73 16.24 5.81
C THR A 406 19.76 17.46 6.73
N ARG A 407 20.75 17.52 7.63
CA ARG A 407 20.93 18.62 8.56
C ARG A 407 22.41 18.91 8.77
N VAL A 408 22.69 20.17 9.07
CA VAL A 408 23.96 20.66 9.57
C VAL A 408 23.65 21.41 10.86
N GLU A 409 24.00 20.83 12.01
CA GLU A 409 23.77 21.44 13.32
C GLU A 409 24.77 22.54 13.58
N SER A 410 24.32 23.62 14.22
CA SER A 410 25.14 24.82 14.43
C SER A 410 26.24 24.59 15.45
N ASP A 411 27.50 24.74 15.03
CA ASP A 411 28.70 24.70 15.86
C ASP A 411 29.82 25.48 15.16
N ARG A 412 30.90 25.80 15.90
CA ARG A 412 32.10 26.41 15.32
C ARG A 412 32.70 25.57 14.18
N LEU A 413 32.61 24.23 14.30
CA LEU A 413 33.16 23.28 13.33
C LEU A 413 32.30 23.26 12.03
N THR A 414 31.00 23.55 12.13
CA THR A 414 30.06 23.47 11.00
C THR A 414 29.76 24.81 10.35
N SER A 415 30.30 25.92 10.89
CA SER A 415 29.97 27.29 10.42
C SER A 415 30.24 27.53 8.93
N PHE A 416 31.21 26.81 8.33
CA PHE A 416 31.60 26.97 6.93
C PHE A 416 30.98 25.92 5.97
N ILE A 417 30.21 24.96 6.50
CA ILE A 417 29.66 23.82 5.75
C ILE A 417 28.13 23.78 5.71
N THR A 418 27.46 24.83 6.16
CA THR A 418 25.99 24.92 6.16
C THR A 418 25.35 24.75 4.78
N GLY A 419 26.06 25.16 3.71
CA GLY A 419 25.61 25.05 2.32
C GLY A 419 25.57 23.60 1.77
N PHE A 420 25.99 22.60 2.56
CA PHE A 420 25.92 21.18 2.17
C PHE A 420 24.64 20.49 2.60
N LYS A 421 23.77 21.17 3.31
CA LYS A 421 22.45 20.63 3.64
C LYS A 421 21.66 20.32 2.37
N GLY A 422 21.03 19.15 2.30
CA GLY A 422 20.24 18.71 1.16
C GLY A 422 21.08 18.21 -0.01
N THR A 423 22.32 17.77 0.23
CA THR A 423 23.21 17.22 -0.80
C THR A 423 23.39 15.71 -0.63
N VAL A 424 23.57 15.01 -1.76
CA VAL A 424 23.91 13.59 -1.77
C VAL A 424 25.40 13.41 -1.53
N VAL A 425 25.76 12.46 -0.68
CA VAL A 425 27.15 12.08 -0.41
C VAL A 425 27.61 11.09 -1.46
N ASP A 426 28.71 11.41 -2.13
CA ASP A 426 29.33 10.52 -3.12
C ASP A 426 30.47 9.69 -2.51
N GLU A 427 31.39 10.36 -1.80
CA GLU A 427 32.59 9.71 -1.24
C GLU A 427 32.85 10.20 0.19
N ILE A 428 33.39 9.33 1.01
CA ILE A 428 33.97 9.64 2.32
C ILE A 428 35.41 9.11 2.31
N ASN A 429 36.39 9.97 2.61
CA ASN A 429 37.83 9.65 2.62
C ASN A 429 38.34 8.98 1.33
N GLY A 430 37.73 9.33 0.17
CA GLY A 430 38.09 8.78 -1.14
C GLY A 430 37.35 7.49 -1.51
N GLU A 431 36.54 6.93 -0.62
CA GLU A 431 35.74 5.73 -0.88
C GLU A 431 34.28 6.09 -1.24
N THR A 432 33.75 5.47 -2.28
CA THR A 432 32.36 5.65 -2.72
C THR A 432 31.39 5.09 -1.70
N VAL A 433 30.44 5.89 -1.25
CA VAL A 433 29.41 5.49 -0.28
C VAL A 433 28.35 4.60 -0.94
N ARG A 434 28.23 3.36 -0.48
CA ARG A 434 27.28 2.37 -1.01
C ARG A 434 25.92 2.40 -0.33
N ASN A 435 25.92 2.62 0.98
CA ASN A 435 24.72 2.71 1.83
C ASN A 435 25.02 3.45 3.13
N LEU A 436 24.02 3.64 3.99
CA LEU A 436 24.18 4.33 5.26
C LEU A 436 25.09 3.59 6.23
N ASN A 437 25.08 2.25 6.23
CA ASN A 437 25.96 1.44 7.08
C ASN A 437 27.42 1.66 6.69
N HIS A 438 27.71 1.63 5.39
CA HIS A 438 29.06 1.92 4.88
C HIS A 438 29.52 3.35 5.22
N ALA A 439 28.60 4.33 5.10
CA ALA A 439 28.92 5.70 5.56
C ALA A 439 29.26 5.76 7.05
N TYR A 440 28.56 5.01 7.90
CA TYR A 440 28.87 4.89 9.33
C TYR A 440 30.24 4.26 9.55
N GLU A 441 30.57 3.16 8.88
CA GLU A 441 31.86 2.48 8.98
C GLU A 441 33.02 3.42 8.61
N LEU A 442 32.89 4.19 7.53
CA LEU A 442 33.92 5.14 7.09
C LEU A 442 34.09 6.35 8.03
N LEU A 443 33.01 6.80 8.66
CA LEU A 443 33.03 7.97 9.57
C LEU A 443 33.48 7.62 10.99
N TYR A 444 33.29 6.37 11.41
CA TYR A 444 33.61 5.88 12.76
C TYR A 444 34.68 4.79 12.75
N ALA A 445 35.56 4.76 11.73
CA ALA A 445 36.70 3.87 11.66
C ALA A 445 37.70 4.22 12.81
N ASP A 446 38.42 3.20 13.33
CA ASP A 446 39.42 3.38 14.38
C ASP A 446 40.65 4.17 13.90
N ASP A 447 40.95 4.11 12.59
CA ASP A 447 42.13 4.71 11.94
C ASP A 447 41.75 5.89 11.02
N LEU A 448 40.98 6.83 11.55
CA LEU A 448 40.59 8.02 10.79
C LEU A 448 41.82 8.84 10.34
N PRO A 449 41.82 9.37 9.09
CA PRO A 449 42.87 10.29 8.63
C PRO A 449 42.83 11.60 9.43
N GLU A 450 43.92 12.35 9.40
CA GLU A 450 44.01 13.66 10.08
C GLU A 450 42.86 14.60 9.68
N PHE A 451 42.48 14.56 8.40
CA PHE A 451 41.34 15.31 7.85
C PHE A 451 40.39 14.37 7.19
N ILE A 452 39.16 14.30 7.70
CA ILE A 452 38.05 13.56 7.10
C ILE A 452 37.50 14.37 5.94
N THR A 453 37.44 13.78 4.77
CA THR A 453 36.93 14.42 3.55
C THR A 453 35.62 13.81 3.12
N ILE A 454 34.60 14.64 2.81
CA ILE A 454 33.30 14.19 2.31
C ILE A 454 33.03 14.93 0.99
N LYS A 455 32.95 14.19 -0.11
CA LYS A 455 32.54 14.73 -1.40
C LYS A 455 31.03 14.56 -1.60
N CYS A 456 30.40 15.62 -2.07
CA CYS A 456 28.98 15.63 -2.35
C CYS A 456 28.71 15.79 -3.85
N ASN A 457 27.65 15.16 -4.31
CA ASN A 457 27.27 15.10 -5.72
C ASN A 457 27.17 16.48 -6.36
N GLY A 458 27.96 16.67 -7.40
CA GLY A 458 27.99 17.90 -8.19
C GLY A 458 28.53 19.12 -7.48
N LEU A 459 29.21 18.99 -6.35
CA LEU A 459 29.94 20.05 -5.67
C LEU A 459 31.45 19.86 -5.85
N ALA A 460 32.14 20.89 -6.39
CA ALA A 460 33.58 20.80 -6.64
C ALA A 460 34.41 20.80 -5.36
N ARG A 461 33.92 21.44 -4.30
CA ARG A 461 34.61 21.49 -3.01
C ARG A 461 34.13 20.37 -2.08
N PRO A 462 34.99 19.63 -1.41
CA PRO A 462 34.61 18.70 -0.37
C PRO A 462 34.31 19.42 0.96
N ILE A 463 33.63 18.71 1.87
CA ILE A 463 33.68 19.02 3.31
C ILE A 463 35.00 18.47 3.84
N VAL A 464 35.70 19.24 4.66
CA VAL A 464 36.94 18.83 5.33
C VAL A 464 36.77 19.05 6.82
N ILE A 465 36.97 18.01 7.65
CA ILE A 465 36.75 18.03 9.08
C ILE A 465 38.04 17.49 9.77
N PRO A 466 38.69 18.25 10.69
CA PRO A 466 39.81 17.74 11.49
C PRO A 466 39.33 16.59 12.40
N ALA A 467 39.90 15.40 12.25
CA ALA A 467 39.51 14.23 13.05
C ALA A 467 39.66 14.46 14.56
N ALA A 468 40.70 15.17 14.98
CA ALA A 468 40.97 15.50 16.38
C ALA A 468 39.83 16.32 17.06
N GLU A 469 38.99 17.04 16.28
CA GLU A 469 37.89 17.85 16.81
C GLU A 469 36.58 17.11 16.91
N VAL A 470 36.41 15.96 16.20
CA VAL A 470 35.15 15.25 16.02
C VAL A 470 34.53 14.83 17.35
N GLU A 471 35.29 14.15 18.21
CA GLU A 471 34.75 13.64 19.48
C GLU A 471 34.20 14.76 20.37
N SER A 472 34.99 15.86 20.50
CA SER A 472 34.56 17.00 21.29
C SER A 472 33.35 17.73 20.72
N ALA A 473 33.29 17.86 19.38
CA ALA A 473 32.16 18.45 18.68
C ALA A 473 30.90 17.57 18.81
N ASN A 474 31.04 16.26 18.62
CA ASN A 474 29.93 15.31 18.80
C ASN A 474 29.34 15.44 20.20
N LYS A 475 30.13 15.36 21.25
CA LYS A 475 29.66 15.49 22.64
C LYS A 475 28.91 16.81 22.89
N ARG A 476 29.45 17.91 22.38
CA ARG A 476 28.89 19.25 22.57
C ARG A 476 27.57 19.42 21.81
N ILE A 477 27.57 19.08 20.52
CA ILE A 477 26.38 19.27 19.63
C ILE A 477 25.26 18.31 20.02
N MET A 478 25.59 17.07 20.30
CA MET A 478 24.62 16.06 20.74
C MET A 478 23.90 16.50 22.02
N LYS A 479 24.66 17.01 22.99
CA LYS A 479 24.09 17.53 24.26
C LYS A 479 23.16 18.73 24.00
N GLN A 480 23.55 19.67 23.12
CA GLN A 480 22.77 20.86 22.82
C GLN A 480 21.42 20.51 22.11
N ASN A 481 21.42 19.48 21.28
CA ASN A 481 20.27 19.10 20.46
C ASN A 481 19.48 17.90 21.01
N GLY A 482 19.79 17.42 22.21
CA GLY A 482 19.11 16.26 22.82
C GLY A 482 19.29 14.96 22.04
N ILE A 483 20.44 14.80 21.37
CA ILE A 483 20.78 13.59 20.60
C ILE A 483 21.41 12.57 21.54
N PHE A 484 20.67 11.50 21.86
CA PHE A 484 21.12 10.49 22.83
C PHE A 484 21.95 9.36 22.21
N ARG A 485 21.92 9.21 20.90
CA ARG A 485 22.72 8.22 20.16
C ARG A 485 23.20 8.82 18.83
N SER A 486 24.43 8.49 18.45
CA SER A 486 25.03 9.00 17.21
C SER A 486 24.47 8.36 15.95
N HIS A 487 23.79 7.23 16.04
CA HIS A 487 23.26 6.54 14.86
C HIS A 487 22.10 5.62 15.21
N TYR A 488 21.33 5.32 14.18
CA TYR A 488 20.37 4.21 14.11
C TYR A 488 20.39 3.68 12.67
N LEU A 489 20.91 2.48 12.49
CA LEU A 489 21.12 1.86 11.18
C LEU A 489 19.98 0.94 10.75
N GLY A 490 18.94 0.82 11.59
CA GLY A 490 17.85 -0.13 11.44
C GLY A 490 18.08 -1.39 12.29
N GLU A 491 17.02 -2.17 12.47
CA GLU A 491 17.13 -3.51 13.04
C GLU A 491 17.71 -4.44 11.96
N LYS A 492 18.65 -5.32 12.35
CA LYS A 492 19.10 -6.37 11.45
C LYS A 492 17.87 -7.23 11.12
N GLN A 493 17.40 -7.19 9.89
CA GLN A 493 16.46 -8.21 9.45
C GLN A 493 17.17 -9.56 9.62
N PRO A 494 16.52 -10.57 10.23
CA PRO A 494 17.05 -11.93 10.17
C PRO A 494 17.22 -12.27 8.68
N ALA A 495 18.37 -12.81 8.33
CA ALA A 495 18.64 -13.27 6.97
C ALA A 495 17.52 -14.26 6.57
N SER A 496 16.74 -13.86 5.54
CA SER A 496 15.70 -14.67 4.92
C SER A 496 16.30 -15.84 4.19
#